data_119b1a3a55b14c0d07b598659b7efe64
#
_entry.id   119b1a3a55b14c0d07b598659b7efe64
#
_cell.length_a   1.000
_cell.length_b   1.000
_cell.length_c   1.000
_cell.angle_alpha   90.00
_cell.angle_beta   90.00
_cell.angle_gamma   90.00
#
_symmetry.space_group_name_H-M   'P 1'
#
loop_
_entity.id
_entity.type
_entity.pdbx_description
1 polymer ?
#
loop_
_entity_poly.entity_id
_entity_poly.type
_entity_poly.pdbx_seq_one_letter_code
_entity_poly.pdbx_strand_id
1 'polypeptide(L)'
;ANSGYNVYFHIVGNFAAKREENDILPLIKKYNLERYVILHGMRHGEELDELFEQADMGIGSLARHRSGITHIKTLKNREYAARGLPFIYSEMDSDFEGKSYILKAKADESPIEIPAILEFHRGQTLSPCQIRESVLSLSWESQMSKVLSEIDIENKK
;
A
#
# COMPACT_ATOMS: atom_id res chain seq x y z
N ALA A 1 18.82 13.35 9.58
CA ALA A 1 18.70 14.61 8.87
C ALA A 1 17.38 15.27 9.24
N ASN A 2 17.43 16.43 9.86
CA ASN A 2 16.25 17.20 10.28
C ASN A 2 15.55 17.79 9.04
N SER A 3 14.58 17.07 8.52
CA SER A 3 13.72 17.58 7.43
C SER A 3 12.63 18.54 7.92
N GLY A 4 12.57 18.84 9.23
CA GLY A 4 11.51 19.62 9.84
C GLY A 4 10.16 18.91 9.95
N TYR A 5 10.09 17.61 9.61
CA TYR A 5 8.89 16.79 9.65
C TYR A 5 9.11 15.56 10.54
N ASN A 6 8.10 15.24 11.31
CA ASN A 6 8.02 13.94 11.98
C ASN A 6 7.26 12.97 11.06
N VAL A 7 7.92 11.90 10.67
CA VAL A 7 7.32 10.81 9.89
C VAL A 7 7.20 9.60 10.79
N TYR A 8 6.00 9.04 10.89
CA TYR A 8 5.72 7.85 11.67
C TYR A 8 5.39 6.69 10.74
N PHE A 9 5.99 5.55 10.98
CA PHE A 9 5.72 4.33 10.24
C PHE A 9 4.95 3.34 11.12
N HIS A 10 3.68 3.16 10.80
CA HIS A 10 2.78 2.25 11.50
C HIS A 10 2.79 0.89 10.83
N ILE A 11 3.11 -0.15 11.57
CA ILE A 11 3.11 -1.54 11.11
C ILE A 11 1.97 -2.27 11.83
N VAL A 12 1.01 -2.77 11.03
CA VAL A 12 -0.13 -3.54 11.53
C VAL A 12 -0.02 -4.98 11.05
N GLY A 13 -0.15 -5.90 11.95
CA GLY A 13 0.00 -7.33 11.74
C GLY A 13 1.10 -7.92 12.61
N ASN A 14 1.24 -9.23 12.55
CA ASN A 14 2.35 -9.93 13.19
C ASN A 14 3.44 -10.21 12.16
N PHE A 15 4.66 -10.34 12.64
CA PHE A 15 5.73 -10.87 11.81
C PHE A 15 5.40 -12.31 11.42
N ALA A 16 5.35 -12.58 10.11
CA ALA A 16 5.00 -13.90 9.60
C ALA A 16 6.08 -14.95 9.88
N ALA A 17 7.33 -14.50 10.01
CA ALA A 17 8.46 -15.35 10.32
C ALA A 17 9.37 -14.70 11.36
N LYS A 18 10.01 -15.53 12.20
CA LYS A 18 11.07 -15.08 13.13
C LYS A 18 12.21 -14.32 12.42
N ARG A 19 12.43 -14.58 11.14
CA ARG A 19 13.42 -13.89 10.34
C ARG A 19 13.08 -12.40 10.19
N GLU A 20 11.84 -12.07 9.89
CA GLU A 20 11.39 -10.67 9.75
C GLU A 20 11.52 -9.92 11.07
N GLU A 21 11.15 -10.56 12.18
CA GLU A 21 11.36 -10.02 13.52
C GLU A 21 12.84 -9.78 13.81
N ASN A 22 13.70 -10.76 13.53
CA ASN A 22 15.13 -10.67 13.75
C ASN A 22 15.83 -9.63 12.86
N ASP A 23 15.29 -9.34 11.69
CA ASP A 23 15.87 -8.35 10.76
C ASP A 23 15.39 -6.92 11.10
N ILE A 24 14.11 -6.74 11.42
CA ILE A 24 13.48 -5.42 11.57
C ILE A 24 13.72 -4.81 12.96
N LEU A 25 13.50 -5.56 14.03
CA LEU A 25 13.63 -5.02 15.40
C LEU A 25 15.05 -4.53 15.72
N PRO A 26 16.13 -5.24 15.33
CA PRO A 26 17.49 -4.74 15.53
C PRO A 26 17.78 -3.46 14.74
N LEU A 27 17.18 -3.29 13.55
CA LEU A 27 17.35 -2.06 12.76
C LEU A 27 16.65 -0.87 13.42
N ILE A 28 15.44 -1.05 13.92
CA ILE A 28 14.71 -0.02 14.69
C ILE A 28 15.57 0.46 15.84
N LYS A 29 16.13 -0.47 16.62
CA LYS A 29 17.00 -0.18 17.78
C LYS A 29 18.34 0.45 17.36
N LYS A 30 18.98 -0.09 16.34
CA LYS A 30 20.28 0.40 15.83
C LYS A 30 20.22 1.86 15.40
N TYR A 31 19.11 2.26 14.82
CA TYR A 31 18.92 3.63 14.30
C TYR A 31 18.10 4.53 15.24
N ASN A 32 17.78 4.08 16.46
CA ASN A 32 16.96 4.80 17.45
C ASN A 32 15.61 5.26 16.88
N LEU A 33 14.91 4.35 16.20
CA LEU A 33 13.65 4.62 15.50
C LEU A 33 12.41 4.25 16.32
N GLU A 34 12.54 3.85 17.59
CA GLU A 34 11.44 3.37 18.43
C GLU A 34 10.31 4.39 18.59
N ARG A 35 10.62 5.67 18.46
CA ARG A 35 9.62 6.75 18.50
C ARG A 35 8.86 6.93 17.18
N TYR A 36 9.42 6.44 16.08
CA TYR A 36 8.93 6.68 14.71
C TYR A 36 8.37 5.44 14.03
N VAL A 37 8.76 4.24 14.50
CA VAL A 37 8.24 2.97 13.99
C VAL A 37 7.36 2.35 15.06
N ILE A 38 6.05 2.33 14.80
CA ILE A 38 5.03 1.91 15.77
C ILE A 38 4.48 0.56 15.36
N LEU A 39 4.69 -0.44 16.21
CA LEU A 39 4.21 -1.80 16.00
C LEU A 39 2.88 -1.99 16.72
N HIS A 40 1.81 -2.20 15.98
CA HIS A 40 0.45 -2.34 16.52
C HIS A 40 0.05 -3.78 16.84
N GLY A 41 0.78 -4.77 16.31
CA GLY A 41 0.33 -6.16 16.30
C GLY A 41 -0.91 -6.33 15.41
N MET A 42 -1.64 -7.43 15.61
CA MET A 42 -2.88 -7.69 14.85
C MET A 42 -3.97 -6.69 15.25
N ARG A 43 -4.63 -6.12 14.24
CA ARG A 43 -5.82 -5.26 14.38
C ARG A 43 -6.86 -5.66 13.35
N HIS A 44 -8.13 -5.51 13.69
CA HIS A 44 -9.27 -5.80 12.81
C HIS A 44 -10.43 -4.83 13.11
N GLY A 45 -11.39 -4.76 12.17
CA GLY A 45 -12.60 -3.94 12.33
C GLY A 45 -12.26 -2.50 12.65
N GLU A 46 -12.96 -1.91 13.60
CA GLU A 46 -12.86 -0.50 13.98
C GLU A 46 -11.44 -0.07 14.35
N GLU A 47 -10.69 -0.89 15.10
CA GLU A 47 -9.30 -0.58 15.46
C GLU A 47 -8.38 -0.43 14.23
N LEU A 48 -8.61 -1.22 13.20
CA LEU A 48 -7.88 -1.12 11.94
C LEU A 48 -8.35 0.09 11.14
N ASP A 49 -9.64 0.36 11.12
CA ASP A 49 -10.23 1.48 10.41
C ASP A 49 -9.73 2.82 10.98
N GLU A 50 -9.65 2.97 12.30
CA GLU A 50 -9.08 4.15 12.96
C GLU A 50 -7.61 4.41 12.55
N LEU A 51 -6.80 3.34 12.41
CA LEU A 51 -5.42 3.48 11.95
C LEU A 51 -5.33 3.94 10.49
N PHE A 52 -6.25 3.48 9.64
CA PHE A 52 -6.32 3.93 8.26
C PHE A 52 -6.77 5.39 8.15
N GLU A 53 -7.71 5.82 8.98
CA GLU A 53 -8.19 7.21 9.00
C GLU A 53 -7.12 8.21 9.43
N GLN A 54 -6.16 7.77 10.24
CA GLN A 54 -5.03 8.57 10.68
C GLN A 54 -3.83 8.53 9.73
N ALA A 55 -3.86 7.65 8.73
CA ALA A 55 -2.74 7.47 7.81
C ALA A 55 -2.79 8.47 6.65
N ASP A 56 -1.66 9.09 6.35
CA ASP A 56 -1.50 9.97 5.19
C ASP A 56 -1.18 9.19 3.91
N MET A 57 -0.51 8.04 4.04
CA MET A 57 -0.08 7.19 2.92
C MET A 57 0.00 5.72 3.29
N GLY A 58 -0.30 4.85 2.32
CA GLY A 58 -0.12 3.41 2.44
C GLY A 58 1.22 2.92 1.88
N ILE A 59 1.77 1.87 2.49
CA ILE A 59 2.92 1.14 1.94
C ILE A 59 2.43 -0.19 1.35
N GLY A 60 2.37 -0.25 0.04
CA GLY A 60 1.97 -1.41 -0.72
C GLY A 60 3.03 -2.50 -0.77
N SER A 61 2.98 -3.34 -1.82
CA SER A 61 3.97 -4.39 -2.00
C SER A 61 5.30 -3.80 -2.47
N LEU A 62 6.36 -4.16 -1.76
CA LEU A 62 7.74 -3.83 -2.08
C LEU A 62 8.57 -5.13 -2.08
N ALA A 63 9.72 -5.10 -2.75
CA ALA A 63 10.71 -6.19 -2.73
C ALA A 63 10.22 -7.56 -3.28
N ARG A 64 9.17 -7.59 -4.10
CA ARG A 64 8.73 -8.81 -4.79
C ARG A 64 9.71 -9.26 -5.88
N HIS A 65 10.52 -8.34 -6.40
CA HIS A 65 11.63 -8.63 -7.29
C HIS A 65 12.60 -9.69 -6.72
N ARG A 66 12.78 -9.74 -5.38
CA ARG A 66 13.57 -10.78 -4.70
C ARG A 66 13.07 -12.20 -4.97
N SER A 67 11.79 -12.35 -5.28
CA SER A 67 11.16 -13.62 -5.62
C SER A 67 10.91 -13.76 -7.13
N GLY A 68 11.51 -12.91 -7.97
CA GLY A 68 11.32 -12.90 -9.41
C GLY A 68 9.92 -12.45 -9.86
N ILE A 69 9.11 -11.87 -8.97
CA ILE A 69 7.76 -11.41 -9.27
C ILE A 69 7.85 -9.98 -9.78
N THR A 70 7.45 -9.75 -11.03
CA THR A 70 7.44 -8.44 -11.68
C THR A 70 6.06 -7.81 -11.78
N HIS A 71 5.01 -8.65 -11.78
CA HIS A 71 3.62 -8.23 -11.88
C HIS A 71 2.85 -8.66 -10.63
N ILE A 72 2.09 -7.74 -10.07
CA ILE A 72 1.30 -7.97 -8.86
C ILE A 72 -0.15 -7.55 -9.04
N LYS A 73 -1.04 -8.17 -8.27
CA LYS A 73 -2.43 -7.74 -8.06
C LYS A 73 -2.78 -7.97 -6.59
N THR A 74 -2.17 -7.18 -5.70
CA THR A 74 -2.32 -7.38 -4.26
C THR A 74 -3.59 -6.72 -3.73
N LEU A 75 -4.24 -7.38 -2.77
CA LEU A 75 -5.39 -6.81 -2.05
C LEU A 75 -5.01 -5.54 -1.31
N LYS A 76 -3.77 -5.45 -0.80
CA LYS A 76 -3.28 -4.28 -0.07
C LYS A 76 -3.36 -2.99 -0.90
N ASN A 77 -2.92 -3.02 -2.17
CA ASN A 77 -3.02 -1.85 -3.05
C ASN A 77 -4.48 -1.44 -3.27
N ARG A 78 -5.37 -2.42 -3.45
CA ARG A 78 -6.81 -2.19 -3.64
C ARG A 78 -7.47 -1.64 -2.39
N GLU A 79 -7.09 -2.14 -1.23
CA GLU A 79 -7.58 -1.66 0.05
C GLU A 79 -7.19 -0.20 0.30
N TYR A 80 -5.93 0.18 0.06
CA TYR A 80 -5.52 1.58 0.18
C TYR A 80 -6.34 2.49 -0.72
N ALA A 81 -6.50 2.13 -2.00
CA ALA A 81 -7.30 2.91 -2.92
C ALA A 81 -8.79 2.96 -2.54
N ALA A 82 -9.37 1.84 -2.08
CA ALA A 82 -10.74 1.77 -1.60
C ALA A 82 -10.97 2.60 -0.32
N ARG A 83 -9.92 2.82 0.47
CA ARG A 83 -9.94 3.72 1.63
C ARG A 83 -9.64 5.18 1.27
N GLY A 84 -9.28 5.43 0.01
CA GLY A 84 -8.96 6.78 -0.49
C GLY A 84 -7.57 7.26 -0.12
N LEU A 85 -6.66 6.33 0.23
CA LEU A 85 -5.27 6.64 0.58
C LEU A 85 -4.38 6.62 -0.67
N PRO A 86 -3.54 7.64 -0.89
CA PRO A 86 -2.40 7.51 -1.77
C PRO A 86 -1.42 6.49 -1.20
N PHE A 87 -0.67 5.81 -2.06
CA PHE A 87 0.25 4.78 -1.59
C PHE A 87 1.46 4.60 -2.49
N ILE A 88 2.47 3.91 -1.97
CA ILE A 88 3.71 3.55 -2.66
C ILE A 88 3.78 2.05 -2.87
N TYR A 89 4.24 1.62 -4.04
CA TYR A 89 4.59 0.23 -4.35
C TYR A 89 5.65 0.15 -5.45
N SER A 90 6.26 -1.02 -5.72
CA SER A 90 7.39 -1.13 -6.64
C SER A 90 7.09 -1.88 -7.93
N GLU A 91 6.54 -3.07 -7.87
CA GLU A 91 6.30 -3.93 -9.03
C GLU A 91 5.15 -3.39 -9.90
N MET A 92 4.97 -3.97 -11.09
CA MET A 92 3.88 -3.54 -11.98
C MET A 92 2.52 -4.03 -11.47
N ASP A 93 1.58 -3.12 -11.27
CA ASP A 93 0.15 -3.42 -11.03
C ASP A 93 -0.68 -2.67 -12.07
N SER A 94 -1.18 -3.40 -13.08
CA SER A 94 -1.89 -2.82 -14.22
C SER A 94 -3.11 -1.98 -13.85
N ASP A 95 -3.68 -2.18 -12.67
CA ASP A 95 -4.84 -1.44 -12.22
C ASP A 95 -4.46 -0.04 -11.67
N PHE A 96 -3.18 0.17 -11.37
CA PHE A 96 -2.67 1.37 -10.71
C PHE A 96 -1.57 2.12 -11.47
N GLU A 97 -1.06 1.56 -12.59
CA GLU A 97 -0.03 2.26 -13.37
C GLU A 97 -0.53 3.62 -13.89
N GLY A 98 0.29 4.64 -13.71
CA GLY A 98 0.00 6.00 -14.18
C GLY A 98 -1.04 6.78 -13.35
N LYS A 99 -1.53 6.24 -12.24
CA LYS A 99 -2.42 6.97 -11.33
C LYS A 99 -1.64 8.03 -10.54
N SER A 100 -2.15 9.26 -10.47
CA SER A 100 -1.47 10.39 -9.83
C SER A 100 -1.32 10.27 -8.31
N TYR A 101 -2.12 9.43 -7.67
CA TYR A 101 -2.05 9.15 -6.23
C TYR A 101 -1.11 7.98 -5.89
N ILE A 102 -0.31 7.53 -6.84
CA ILE A 102 0.67 6.46 -6.68
C ILE A 102 2.08 7.02 -6.74
N LEU A 103 2.87 6.74 -5.72
CA LEU A 103 4.31 6.91 -5.75
C LEU A 103 4.96 5.57 -6.15
N LYS A 104 5.57 5.54 -7.32
CA LYS A 104 6.23 4.33 -7.81
C LYS A 104 7.65 4.25 -7.26
N ALA A 105 7.93 3.24 -6.44
CA ALA A 105 9.28 2.90 -6.02
C ALA A 105 9.98 2.05 -7.08
N LYS A 106 11.30 2.01 -7.05
CA LYS A 106 12.07 1.07 -7.86
C LYS A 106 11.91 -0.35 -7.32
N ALA A 107 11.82 -1.33 -8.22
CA ALA A 107 11.80 -2.75 -7.87
C ALA A 107 13.23 -3.28 -7.72
N ASP A 108 14.00 -2.70 -6.80
CA ASP A 108 15.39 -3.03 -6.49
C ASP A 108 15.66 -2.88 -4.98
N GLU A 109 16.93 -2.97 -4.57
CA GLU A 109 17.36 -2.85 -3.18
C GLU A 109 17.63 -1.40 -2.74
N SER A 110 17.33 -0.42 -3.59
CA SER A 110 17.55 0.99 -3.23
C SER A 110 16.56 1.43 -2.13
N PRO A 111 16.99 2.23 -1.17
CA PRO A 111 16.11 2.77 -0.15
C PRO A 111 15.10 3.74 -0.76
N ILE A 112 13.92 3.82 -0.14
CA ILE A 112 12.93 4.82 -0.50
C ILE A 112 13.26 6.10 0.26
N GLU A 113 13.47 7.18 -0.49
CA GLU A 113 13.84 8.47 0.08
C GLU A 113 12.63 9.15 0.76
N ILE A 114 12.71 9.38 2.06
CA ILE A 114 11.64 10.05 2.82
C ILE A 114 11.28 11.43 2.26
N PRO A 115 12.25 12.28 1.84
CA PRO A 115 11.91 13.55 1.19
C PRO A 115 11.03 13.39 -0.05
N ALA A 116 11.23 12.36 -0.87
CA ALA A 116 10.40 12.08 -2.05
C ALA A 116 8.96 11.70 -1.67
N ILE A 117 8.78 10.95 -0.58
CA ILE A 117 7.44 10.64 -0.04
C ILE A 117 6.74 11.92 0.41
N LEU A 118 7.43 12.79 1.15
CA LEU A 118 6.87 14.05 1.65
C LEU A 118 6.51 15.02 0.51
N GLU A 119 7.35 15.11 -0.52
CA GLU A 119 7.08 15.91 -1.71
C GLU A 119 5.86 15.39 -2.45
N PHE A 120 5.81 14.09 -2.68
CA PHE A 120 4.67 13.42 -3.30
C PHE A 120 3.37 13.68 -2.52
N HIS A 121 3.38 13.49 -1.20
CA HIS A 121 2.22 13.72 -0.35
C HIS A 121 1.72 15.17 -0.44
N ARG A 122 2.62 16.15 -0.40
CA ARG A 122 2.27 17.58 -0.55
C ARG A 122 1.68 17.92 -1.92
N GLY A 123 2.14 17.21 -2.96
CA GLY A 123 1.66 17.38 -4.33
C GLY A 123 0.32 16.70 -4.60
N GLN A 124 -0.27 15.99 -3.63
CA GLN A 124 -1.55 15.34 -3.84
C GLN A 124 -2.67 16.35 -4.02
N THR A 125 -3.42 16.20 -5.12
CA THR A 125 -4.55 17.06 -5.45
C THR A 125 -5.88 16.33 -5.41
N LEU A 126 -5.87 14.99 -5.43
CA LEU A 126 -7.08 14.19 -5.37
C LEU A 126 -7.57 14.05 -3.92
N SER A 127 -8.85 14.24 -3.74
CA SER A 127 -9.51 13.92 -2.47
C SER A 127 -9.60 12.40 -2.26
N PRO A 128 -9.73 11.92 -1.03
CA PRO A 128 -9.98 10.50 -0.75
C PRO A 128 -11.20 9.94 -1.51
N CYS A 129 -12.24 10.74 -1.73
CA CYS A 129 -13.42 10.35 -2.50
C CYS A 129 -13.06 10.06 -3.97
N GLN A 130 -12.30 10.93 -4.61
CA GLN A 130 -11.86 10.75 -6.00
C GLN A 130 -10.96 9.53 -6.17
N ILE A 131 -10.09 9.24 -5.18
CA ILE A 131 -9.29 8.02 -5.21
C ILE A 131 -10.20 6.78 -5.14
N ARG A 132 -11.17 6.75 -4.21
CA ARG A 132 -12.15 5.66 -4.08
C ARG A 132 -12.93 5.44 -5.37
N GLU A 133 -13.45 6.51 -5.96
CA GLU A 133 -14.21 6.45 -7.21
C GLU A 133 -13.40 5.83 -8.34
N SER A 134 -12.09 6.10 -8.40
CA SER A 134 -11.20 5.59 -9.45
C SER A 134 -11.03 4.07 -9.46
N VAL A 135 -11.47 3.37 -8.40
CA VAL A 135 -11.32 1.92 -8.24
C VAL A 135 -12.65 1.17 -8.07
N LEU A 136 -13.79 1.83 -8.26
CA LEU A 136 -15.11 1.18 -8.18
C LEU A 136 -15.25 -0.01 -9.12
N SER A 137 -14.61 0.04 -10.30
CA SER A 137 -14.58 -1.07 -11.25
C SER A 137 -13.84 -2.32 -10.73
N LEU A 138 -13.05 -2.18 -9.66
CA LEU A 138 -12.33 -3.28 -9.00
C LEU A 138 -13.14 -3.90 -7.84
N SER A 139 -14.34 -3.41 -7.55
CA SER A 139 -15.23 -3.99 -6.54
C SER A 139 -15.61 -5.42 -6.88
N TRP A 140 -15.88 -6.23 -5.87
CA TRP A 140 -16.35 -7.60 -6.07
C TRP A 140 -17.60 -7.67 -6.94
N GLU A 141 -18.55 -6.75 -6.74
CA GLU A 141 -19.76 -6.64 -7.56
C GLU A 141 -19.41 -6.44 -9.04
N SER A 142 -18.56 -5.46 -9.36
CA SER A 142 -18.14 -5.19 -10.74
C SER A 142 -17.38 -6.36 -11.36
N GLN A 143 -16.51 -7.03 -10.60
CA GLN A 143 -15.74 -8.15 -11.10
C GLN A 143 -16.63 -9.39 -11.31
N MET A 144 -17.55 -9.68 -10.39
CA MET A 144 -18.49 -10.80 -10.56
C MET A 144 -19.45 -10.58 -11.71
N SER A 145 -19.95 -9.36 -11.90
CA SER A 145 -20.81 -9.03 -13.05
C SER A 145 -20.12 -9.28 -14.38
N LYS A 146 -18.83 -8.99 -14.50
CA LYS A 146 -18.04 -9.32 -15.71
C LYS A 146 -17.97 -10.82 -15.95
N VAL A 147 -17.62 -11.60 -14.92
CA VAL A 147 -17.54 -13.06 -15.03
C VAL A 147 -18.88 -13.66 -15.46
N LEU A 148 -19.97 -13.24 -14.84
CA LEU A 148 -21.32 -13.72 -15.20
C LEU A 148 -21.69 -13.37 -16.64
N SER A 149 -21.38 -12.17 -17.10
CA SER A 149 -21.66 -11.77 -18.48
C SER A 149 -20.88 -12.60 -19.51
N GLU A 150 -19.65 -13.03 -19.21
CA GLU A 150 -18.86 -13.89 -20.08
C GLU A 150 -19.45 -15.30 -20.16
N ILE A 151 -19.89 -15.88 -19.03
CA ILE A 151 -20.54 -17.19 -18.97
C ILE A 151 -21.86 -17.19 -19.77
N ASP A 152 -22.66 -16.15 -19.66
CA ASP A 152 -23.93 -16.04 -20.39
C ASP A 152 -23.75 -15.95 -21.93
N ILE A 153 -22.62 -15.41 -22.39
CA ILE A 153 -22.27 -15.36 -23.82
C ILE A 153 -21.90 -16.76 -24.32
N GLU A 154 -21.17 -17.54 -23.57
CA GLU A 154 -20.77 -18.91 -23.95
C GLU A 154 -21.97 -19.86 -24.03
N ASN A 155 -22.95 -19.71 -23.16
CA ASN A 155 -24.17 -20.55 -23.15
C ASN A 155 -25.19 -20.19 -24.26
N LYS A 156 -24.98 -19.12 -25.01
CA LYS A 156 -25.85 -18.69 -26.13
C LYS A 156 -25.31 -19.06 -27.52
N LYS A 157 -24.18 -19.76 -27.60
CA LYS A 157 -23.58 -20.30 -28.81
C LYS A 157 -23.84 -21.79 -28.91
#